data_59a91e30a6844ce95cbbae7c94887e77
#
_entry.id   59a91e30a6844ce95cbbae7c94887e77
#
_cell.length_a   1.000
_cell.length_b   1.000
_cell.length_c   1.000
_cell.angle_alpha   90.00
_cell.angle_beta   90.00
_cell.angle_gamma   90.00
#
_symmetry.space_group_name_H-M   'P 1'
#
loop_
_entity.id
_entity.type
_entity.pdbx_description
1 polymer ?
#
loop_
_entity_poly.entity_id
_entity_poly.type
_entity_poly.pdbx_seq_one_letter_code
_entity_poly.pdbx_strand_id
1 'polypeptide(L)'
;MGYGLPAAMGAKVAFPEKTVLVFSGDGSILMNCQELAPLSQYGIAVKVIVLHNDTLGMIVQLQDFFYNKHYTQCTLNSRKNLPMLAGSMGVRGYHIEREDDLFPVLREALACEGAALIDIAISKDERVYPTVPGGKALCDMILGGEAR
;
A
#
# COMPACT_ATOMS: atom_id res chain seq x y z
N MET A 1 -4.72 -9.35 -2.75
CA MET A 1 -4.89 -7.93 -3.14
C MET A 1 -6.29 -7.48 -2.72
N GLY A 2 -6.46 -6.23 -2.33
CA GLY A 2 -7.75 -5.67 -1.89
C GLY A 2 -8.19 -6.01 -0.45
N TYR A 3 -7.55 -6.96 0.21
CA TYR A 3 -7.95 -7.40 1.55
C TYR A 3 -7.65 -6.38 2.67
N GLY A 4 -6.56 -5.62 2.53
CA GLY A 4 -6.00 -4.82 3.64
C GLY A 4 -6.96 -3.78 4.20
N LEU A 5 -7.59 -2.96 3.35
CA LEU A 5 -8.48 -1.90 3.79
C LEU A 5 -9.73 -2.44 4.53
N PRO A 6 -10.52 -3.37 3.98
CA PRO A 6 -11.66 -3.96 4.69
C PRO A 6 -11.25 -4.63 6.02
N ALA A 7 -10.12 -5.32 6.04
CA ALA A 7 -9.61 -5.94 7.27
C ALA A 7 -9.23 -4.92 8.35
N ALA A 8 -8.59 -3.80 7.95
CA ALA A 8 -8.28 -2.71 8.87
C ALA A 8 -9.54 -2.03 9.42
N MET A 9 -10.59 -1.89 8.61
CA MET A 9 -11.89 -1.41 9.05
C MET A 9 -12.46 -2.33 10.14
N GLY A 10 -12.49 -3.64 9.89
CA GLY A 10 -12.95 -4.62 10.87
C GLY A 10 -12.14 -4.58 12.15
N ALA A 11 -10.82 -4.47 12.06
CA ALA A 11 -9.95 -4.35 13.22
C ALA A 11 -10.24 -3.06 14.02
N LYS A 12 -10.48 -1.93 13.35
CA LYS A 12 -10.79 -0.67 14.02
C LYS A 12 -12.15 -0.69 14.70
N VAL A 13 -13.13 -1.35 14.10
CA VAL A 13 -14.46 -1.55 14.70
C VAL A 13 -14.36 -2.45 15.93
N ALA A 14 -13.57 -3.53 15.87
CA ALA A 14 -13.36 -4.44 16.98
C ALA A 14 -12.54 -3.83 18.13
N PHE A 15 -11.63 -2.91 17.82
CA PHE A 15 -10.73 -2.27 18.79
C PHE A 15 -10.72 -0.74 18.58
N PRO A 16 -11.79 -0.04 18.95
CA PRO A 16 -11.96 1.39 18.67
C PRO A 16 -10.88 2.27 19.30
N GLU A 17 -10.31 1.84 20.44
CA GLU A 17 -9.25 2.58 21.15
C GLU A 17 -7.85 2.41 20.53
N LYS A 18 -7.67 1.44 19.63
CA LYS A 18 -6.36 1.19 19.05
C LYS A 18 -6.14 2.03 17.81
N THR A 19 -4.90 2.47 17.62
CA THR A 19 -4.46 2.99 16.33
C THR A 19 -4.33 1.84 15.35
N VAL A 20 -5.07 1.90 14.24
CA VAL A 20 -5.03 0.89 13.19
C VAL A 20 -4.36 1.48 11.96
N LEU A 21 -3.27 0.85 11.54
CA LEU A 21 -2.53 1.17 10.32
C LEU A 21 -2.70 0.04 9.33
N VAL A 22 -2.88 0.36 8.06
CA VAL A 22 -2.83 -0.60 6.96
C VAL A 22 -1.80 -0.17 5.93
N PHE A 23 -0.92 -1.09 5.56
CA PHE A 23 0.00 -0.93 4.44
C PHE A 23 -0.57 -1.62 3.22
N SER A 24 -0.61 -0.92 2.11
CA SER A 24 -1.16 -1.42 0.84
C SER A 24 -0.31 -0.94 -0.33
N GLY A 25 -0.23 -1.74 -1.38
CA GLY A 25 0.27 -1.23 -2.66
C GLY A 25 -0.82 -0.47 -3.40
N ASP A 26 -0.42 0.39 -4.34
CA ASP A 26 -1.33 1.18 -5.17
C ASP A 26 -2.28 0.32 -6.02
N GLY A 27 -1.83 -0.81 -6.56
CA GLY A 27 -2.69 -1.77 -7.24
C GLY A 27 -3.66 -2.50 -6.32
N SER A 28 -3.28 -2.69 -5.04
CA SER A 28 -4.13 -3.36 -4.06
C SER A 28 -5.24 -2.45 -3.54
N ILE A 29 -4.92 -1.19 -3.21
CA ILE A 29 -5.92 -0.24 -2.71
C ILE A 29 -7.01 0.06 -3.75
N LEU A 30 -6.65 0.08 -5.03
CA LEU A 30 -7.61 0.33 -6.11
C LEU A 30 -8.67 -0.78 -6.27
N MET A 31 -8.43 -1.98 -5.74
CA MET A 31 -9.42 -3.07 -5.81
C MET A 31 -10.63 -2.83 -4.90
N ASN A 32 -10.44 -2.09 -3.80
CA ASN A 32 -11.48 -1.82 -2.80
C ASN A 32 -11.44 -0.36 -2.33
N CYS A 33 -11.06 0.57 -3.21
CA CYS A 33 -10.99 2.00 -2.85
C CYS A 33 -12.34 2.59 -2.43
N GLN A 34 -13.46 2.00 -2.86
CA GLN A 34 -14.81 2.40 -2.44
C GLN A 34 -15.01 2.27 -0.92
N GLU A 35 -14.23 1.43 -0.25
CA GLU A 35 -14.29 1.28 1.22
C GLU A 35 -13.74 2.51 1.98
N LEU A 36 -13.16 3.48 1.29
CA LEU A 36 -12.82 4.78 1.88
C LEU A 36 -14.09 5.57 2.26
N ALA A 37 -15.18 5.41 1.53
CA ALA A 37 -16.43 6.11 1.83
C ALA A 37 -17.02 5.69 3.20
N PRO A 38 -17.17 4.40 3.55
CA PRO A 38 -17.61 4.00 4.89
C PRO A 38 -16.66 4.45 6.01
N LEU A 39 -15.34 4.56 5.78
CA LEU A 39 -14.42 5.12 6.79
C LEU A 39 -14.87 6.51 7.23
N SER A 40 -15.18 7.36 6.26
CA SER A 40 -15.68 8.72 6.52
C SER A 40 -17.08 8.70 7.10
N GLN A 41 -17.99 7.94 6.49
CA GLN A 41 -19.41 7.90 6.88
C GLN A 41 -19.62 7.47 8.32
N TYR A 42 -18.85 6.50 8.79
CA TYR A 42 -18.98 5.91 10.14
C TYR A 42 -17.91 6.36 11.12
N GLY A 43 -17.05 7.29 10.74
CA GLY A 43 -15.96 7.79 11.61
C GLY A 43 -14.92 6.72 11.97
N ILE A 44 -14.68 5.75 11.09
CA ILE A 44 -13.75 4.63 11.33
C ILE A 44 -12.31 5.12 11.06
N ALA A 45 -11.59 5.48 12.13
CA ALA A 45 -10.28 6.13 12.05
C ALA A 45 -9.15 5.14 11.73
N VAL A 46 -9.01 4.76 10.46
CA VAL A 46 -7.92 3.94 9.92
C VAL A 46 -6.91 4.84 9.19
N LYS A 47 -5.61 4.57 9.38
CA LYS A 47 -4.53 5.22 8.63
C LYS A 47 -4.08 4.28 7.51
N VAL A 48 -4.35 4.67 6.28
CA VAL A 48 -4.06 3.89 5.08
C VAL A 48 -2.76 4.38 4.46
N ILE A 49 -1.69 3.61 4.58
CA ILE A 49 -0.38 3.91 4.01
C ILE A 49 -0.27 3.15 2.69
N VAL A 50 -0.17 3.87 1.59
CA VAL A 50 -0.04 3.29 0.26
C VAL A 50 1.40 3.44 -0.22
N LEU A 51 2.05 2.32 -0.48
CA LEU A 51 3.35 2.27 -1.12
C LEU A 51 3.14 2.22 -2.64
N HIS A 52 3.42 3.35 -3.29
CA HIS A 52 3.03 3.63 -4.66
C HIS A 52 4.23 3.55 -5.59
N ASN A 53 4.26 2.56 -6.46
CA ASN A 53 5.33 2.37 -7.45
C ASN A 53 4.83 2.23 -8.89
N ASP A 54 3.55 2.48 -9.15
CA ASP A 54 2.90 2.32 -10.47
C ASP A 54 3.04 0.92 -11.07
N THR A 55 3.24 -0.10 -10.23
CA THR A 55 3.35 -1.47 -10.69
C THR A 55 2.57 -2.45 -9.82
N LEU A 56 2.22 -3.59 -10.40
CA LEU A 56 1.83 -4.76 -9.65
C LEU A 56 3.10 -5.46 -9.15
N GLY A 57 3.71 -4.92 -8.08
CA GLY A 57 5.06 -5.27 -7.63
C GLY A 57 5.30 -6.77 -7.47
N MET A 58 4.34 -7.53 -6.91
CA MET A 58 4.47 -8.98 -6.80
C MET A 58 4.45 -9.70 -8.15
N ILE A 59 3.74 -9.17 -9.16
CA ILE A 59 3.78 -9.71 -10.53
C ILE A 59 5.14 -9.44 -11.16
N VAL A 60 5.66 -8.20 -10.99
CA VAL A 60 7.01 -7.87 -11.45
C VAL A 60 8.04 -8.80 -10.83
N GLN A 61 7.98 -9.03 -9.51
CA GLN A 61 8.90 -9.94 -8.80
C GLN A 61 8.81 -11.38 -9.30
N LEU A 62 7.61 -11.90 -9.58
CA LEU A 62 7.45 -13.22 -10.19
C LEU A 62 8.05 -13.29 -11.58
N GLN A 63 7.89 -12.22 -12.38
CA GLN A 63 8.47 -12.14 -13.71
C GLN A 63 10.01 -12.02 -13.67
N ASP A 64 10.55 -11.36 -12.65
CA ASP A 64 11.99 -11.35 -12.39
C ASP A 64 12.55 -12.75 -12.13
N PHE A 65 11.90 -13.50 -11.24
CA PHE A 65 12.44 -14.77 -10.76
C PHE A 65 12.20 -15.96 -11.69
N PHE A 66 11.06 -15.98 -12.37
CA PHE A 66 10.61 -17.17 -13.06
C PHE A 66 10.37 -16.98 -14.56
N TYR A 67 10.39 -15.75 -15.08
CA TYR A 67 10.02 -15.46 -16.46
C TYR A 67 11.07 -14.63 -17.21
N ASN A 68 12.36 -14.74 -16.82
CA ASN A 68 13.49 -14.07 -17.49
C ASN A 68 13.26 -12.56 -17.68
N LYS A 69 12.61 -11.89 -16.72
CA LYS A 69 12.28 -10.45 -16.77
C LYS A 69 11.40 -10.06 -17.97
N HIS A 70 10.60 -10.98 -18.47
CA HIS A 70 9.58 -10.69 -19.47
C HIS A 70 8.38 -10.00 -18.80
N TYR A 71 8.46 -8.67 -18.68
CA TYR A 71 7.42 -7.86 -18.03
C TYR A 71 6.23 -7.68 -18.97
N THR A 72 5.06 -8.13 -18.53
CA THR A 72 3.80 -7.96 -19.24
C THR A 72 2.66 -7.68 -18.28
N GLN A 73 1.80 -6.70 -18.61
CA GLN A 73 0.60 -6.33 -17.89
C GLN A 73 0.81 -6.04 -16.39
N CYS A 74 2.01 -5.64 -15.99
CA CYS A 74 2.35 -5.37 -14.59
C CYS A 74 2.51 -3.87 -14.27
N THR A 75 2.50 -3.00 -15.29
CA THR A 75 2.61 -1.54 -15.10
C THR A 75 1.23 -0.92 -15.03
N LEU A 76 1.02 -0.09 -14.04
CA LEU A 76 -0.21 0.66 -13.83
C LEU A 76 -0.05 2.08 -14.43
N ASN A 77 -0.27 2.20 -15.74
CA ASN A 77 -0.09 3.46 -16.49
C ASN A 77 -1.19 4.51 -16.25
N SER A 78 -1.91 4.44 -15.16
CA SER A 78 -2.94 5.41 -14.84
C SER A 78 -2.36 6.57 -14.03
N ARG A 79 -2.68 7.81 -14.42
CA ARG A 79 -2.39 9.00 -13.61
C ARG A 79 -3.29 9.03 -12.38
N LYS A 80 -2.99 8.18 -11.41
CA LYS A 80 -3.74 8.09 -10.15
C LYS A 80 -3.40 9.28 -9.27
N ASN A 81 -4.42 9.91 -8.72
CA ASN A 81 -4.27 10.86 -7.64
C ASN A 81 -5.00 10.30 -6.42
N LEU A 82 -4.31 9.46 -5.66
CA LEU A 82 -4.89 8.78 -4.51
C LEU A 82 -5.32 9.74 -3.39
N PRO A 83 -4.60 10.83 -3.10
CA PRO A 83 -5.08 11.84 -2.17
C PRO A 83 -6.39 12.51 -2.61
N MET A 84 -6.54 12.83 -3.88
CA MET A 84 -7.78 13.40 -4.41
C MET A 84 -8.93 12.38 -4.36
N LEU A 85 -8.66 11.12 -4.68
CA LEU A 85 -9.62 10.03 -4.56
C LEU A 85 -10.11 9.90 -3.11
N ALA A 86 -9.19 9.91 -2.13
CA ALA A 86 -9.54 9.87 -0.72
C ALA A 86 -10.38 11.09 -0.31
N GLY A 87 -9.99 12.29 -0.75
CA GLY A 87 -10.73 13.53 -0.50
C GLY A 87 -12.16 13.50 -1.05
N SER A 88 -12.36 12.94 -2.23
CA SER A 88 -13.70 12.79 -2.83
C SER A 88 -14.63 11.87 -2.03
N MET A 89 -14.06 11.00 -1.19
CA MET A 89 -14.78 10.08 -0.30
C MET A 89 -14.78 10.56 1.16
N GLY A 90 -14.38 11.82 1.43
CA GLY A 90 -14.37 12.41 2.77
C GLY A 90 -13.21 11.95 3.68
N VAL A 91 -12.19 11.34 3.12
CA VAL A 91 -10.98 10.90 3.83
C VAL A 91 -9.83 11.86 3.54
N ARG A 92 -9.07 12.27 4.57
CA ARG A 92 -7.88 13.11 4.33
C ARG A 92 -6.85 12.38 3.48
N GLY A 93 -6.40 13.04 2.42
CA GLY A 93 -5.36 12.52 1.53
C GLY A 93 -4.06 13.30 1.68
N TYR A 94 -2.95 12.57 1.76
CA TYR A 94 -1.58 13.10 1.81
C TYR A 94 -0.74 12.46 0.72
N HIS A 95 0.24 13.21 0.20
CA HIS A 95 1.21 12.69 -0.77
C HIS A 95 2.62 12.96 -0.29
N ILE A 96 3.49 11.96 -0.44
CA ILE A 96 4.91 12.02 -0.08
C ILE A 96 5.71 11.53 -1.28
N GLU A 97 6.46 12.43 -1.89
CA GLU A 97 7.35 12.13 -3.02
C GLU A 97 8.83 12.23 -2.62
N ARG A 98 9.14 13.09 -1.64
CA ARG A 98 10.51 13.34 -1.19
C ARG A 98 10.73 12.75 0.19
N GLU A 99 11.92 12.21 0.42
CA GLU A 99 12.32 11.65 1.71
C GLU A 99 12.22 12.67 2.86
N ASP A 100 12.59 13.93 2.59
CA ASP A 100 12.53 15.00 3.58
C ASP A 100 11.11 15.26 4.11
N ASP A 101 10.10 14.99 3.30
CA ASP A 101 8.69 15.20 3.65
C ASP A 101 8.09 14.01 4.43
N LEU A 102 8.79 12.87 4.49
CA LEU A 102 8.26 11.63 5.05
C LEU A 102 7.82 11.79 6.51
N PHE A 103 8.73 12.19 7.38
CA PHE A 103 8.42 12.30 8.81
C PHE A 103 7.46 13.43 9.16
N PRO A 104 7.58 14.66 8.59
CA PRO A 104 6.61 15.71 8.83
C PRO A 104 5.19 15.32 8.43
N VAL A 105 4.99 14.79 7.22
CA VAL A 105 3.66 14.43 6.71
C VAL A 105 3.09 13.22 7.46
N LEU A 106 3.90 12.19 7.74
CA LEU A 106 3.43 11.05 8.54
C LEU A 106 2.99 11.48 9.93
N ARG A 107 3.73 12.37 10.59
CA ARG A 107 3.36 12.89 11.91
C ARG A 107 2.02 13.60 11.88
N GLU A 108 1.81 14.45 10.88
CA GLU A 108 0.54 15.15 10.69
C GLU A 108 -0.60 14.17 10.42
N ALA A 109 -0.41 13.24 9.49
CA ALA A 109 -1.42 12.26 9.10
C ALA A 109 -1.80 11.32 10.25
N LEU A 110 -0.83 10.91 11.08
CA LEU A 110 -1.07 10.06 12.24
C LEU A 110 -1.79 10.81 13.36
N ALA A 111 -1.52 12.10 13.52
CA ALA A 111 -2.15 12.95 14.53
C ALA A 111 -3.55 13.44 14.13
N CYS A 112 -3.91 13.38 12.84
CA CYS A 112 -5.23 13.85 12.41
C CYS A 112 -6.34 12.98 12.99
N GLU A 113 -7.46 13.61 13.36
CA GLU A 113 -8.67 12.88 13.72
C GLU A 113 -9.28 12.20 12.47
N GLY A 114 -9.88 11.01 12.68
CA GLY A 114 -10.52 10.26 11.62
C GLY A 114 -9.57 9.48 10.71
N ALA A 115 -10.09 9.08 9.55
CA ALA A 115 -9.34 8.32 8.56
C ALA A 115 -8.40 9.22 7.76
N ALA A 116 -7.26 8.66 7.35
CA ALA A 116 -6.31 9.31 6.45
C ALA A 116 -5.72 8.31 5.45
N LEU A 117 -5.50 8.76 4.22
CA LEU A 117 -4.75 8.01 3.20
C LEU A 117 -3.45 8.75 2.93
N ILE A 118 -2.33 8.06 3.07
CA ILE A 118 -0.98 8.56 2.85
C ILE A 118 -0.38 7.83 1.66
N ASP A 119 -0.24 8.52 0.55
CA ASP A 119 0.32 8.02 -0.69
C ASP A 119 1.82 8.32 -0.71
N ILE A 120 2.65 7.28 -0.65
CA ILE A 120 4.10 7.39 -0.57
C ILE A 120 4.70 6.85 -1.85
N ALA A 121 5.36 7.71 -2.62
CA ALA A 121 6.10 7.31 -3.80
C ALA A 121 7.33 6.47 -3.40
N ILE A 122 7.46 5.29 -3.99
CA ILE A 122 8.62 4.41 -3.81
C ILE A 122 9.21 4.00 -5.16
N SER A 123 10.45 3.51 -5.15
CA SER A 123 11.10 3.02 -6.36
C SER A 123 10.33 1.85 -7.00
N LYS A 124 10.27 1.83 -8.34
CA LYS A 124 9.74 0.69 -9.12
C LYS A 124 10.59 -0.56 -9.00
N ASP A 125 11.85 -0.39 -8.59
CA ASP A 125 12.81 -1.49 -8.46
C ASP A 125 12.76 -2.17 -7.09
N GLU A 126 11.96 -1.64 -6.15
CA GLU A 126 11.77 -2.27 -4.86
C GLU A 126 11.11 -3.64 -4.99
N ARG A 127 11.65 -4.61 -4.28
CA ARG A 127 11.16 -6.00 -4.21
C ARG A 127 10.91 -6.40 -2.76
N VAL A 128 10.06 -7.38 -2.59
CA VAL A 128 9.74 -7.91 -1.25
C VAL A 128 10.75 -8.98 -0.87
N TYR A 129 11.59 -8.67 0.10
CA TYR A 129 12.54 -9.59 0.71
C TYR A 129 12.40 -9.60 2.23
N PRO A 130 12.69 -10.72 2.88
CA PRO A 130 12.99 -12.04 2.32
C PRO A 130 11.75 -12.68 1.67
N THR A 131 11.98 -13.54 0.68
CA THR A 131 10.89 -14.28 0.01
C THR A 131 11.24 -15.76 -0.17
N VAL A 132 10.24 -16.62 0.01
CA VAL A 132 10.40 -18.07 -0.23
C VAL A 132 9.74 -18.39 -1.56
N PRO A 133 10.47 -18.91 -2.57
CA PRO A 133 9.88 -19.33 -3.82
C PRO A 133 8.85 -20.44 -3.61
N GLY A 134 7.79 -20.43 -4.42
CA GLY A 134 6.76 -21.45 -4.35
C GLY A 134 7.34 -22.87 -4.45
N GLY A 135 6.92 -23.77 -3.55
CA GLY A 135 7.38 -25.15 -3.49
C GLY A 135 8.77 -25.36 -2.87
N LYS A 136 9.39 -24.33 -2.32
CA LYS A 136 10.68 -24.37 -1.63
C LYS A 136 10.52 -24.40 -0.11
N ALA A 137 11.56 -24.84 0.60
CA ALA A 137 11.62 -24.80 2.06
C ALA A 137 12.00 -23.39 2.57
N LEU A 138 11.77 -23.12 3.85
CA LEU A 138 12.16 -21.85 4.47
C LEU A 138 13.67 -21.60 4.41
N CYS A 139 14.50 -22.63 4.42
CA CYS A 139 15.96 -22.50 4.25
C CYS A 139 16.38 -22.07 2.85
N ASP A 140 15.49 -22.19 1.85
CA ASP A 140 15.74 -21.75 0.46
C ASP A 140 15.29 -20.28 0.23
N MET A 141 15.10 -19.54 1.29
CA MET A 141 14.68 -18.16 1.28
C MET A 141 15.68 -17.25 0.55
N ILE A 142 15.16 -16.40 -0.34
CA ILE A 142 15.94 -15.35 -1.00
C ILE A 142 15.95 -14.13 -0.10
N LEU A 143 17.13 -13.72 0.37
CA LEU A 143 17.29 -12.65 1.37
C LEU A 143 17.38 -11.24 0.78
N GLY A 144 17.50 -11.12 -0.54
CA GLY A 144 17.76 -9.84 -1.21
C GLY A 144 19.26 -9.55 -1.35
N GLY A 145 19.61 -8.67 -2.31
CA GLY A 145 21.00 -8.33 -2.59
C GLY A 145 21.77 -9.33 -3.47
N GLU A 146 21.23 -10.52 -3.73
CA GLU A 146 21.83 -11.57 -4.58
C GLU A 146 21.10 -11.77 -5.92
N ALA A 147 20.35 -10.78 -6.40
CA ALA A 147 19.83 -10.82 -7.76
C ALA A 147 20.98 -10.56 -8.74
N ARG A 148 21.75 -11.61 -9.03
CA ARG A 148 22.67 -11.68 -10.17
C ARG A 148 22.04 -12.43 -11.32
#